data_47bcbd67519a03ba41f9a16dc831a450
#
_entry.id   47bcbd67519a03ba41f9a16dc831a450
#
_cell.length_a   1.000
_cell.length_b   1.000
_cell.length_c   1.000
_cell.angle_alpha   90.00
_cell.angle_beta   90.00
_cell.angle_gamma   90.00
#
_symmetry.space_group_name_H-M   'P 1'
#
loop_
_entity.id
_entity.type
_entity.pdbx_description
1 polymer ?
#
loop_
_entity_poly.entity_id
_entity_poly.type
_entity_poly.pdbx_seq_one_letter_code
_entity_poly.pdbx_strand_id
1 'polypeptide(L)'
;MSATAVHSLWTTAATADPISKIPAPKIEYAQLSPTLIILGAALIGVLVEAFVPRKSRYYAQVFVSAVALCAAFAAVVALAADGYGTTKAHIAAMGAIAVDGPALFLQGVILLSGLVGLFTFAERRLDPEAHGSRVDSFAAQAASVPGSDSEKAAVKAGFTTTEVFPLLLFAVAGMLVFPSANDLLTLFVALEVFSLPLYLLCALARRKRLLSQEAAVKYFLLGAFASAFTLFGIALLYGYAGSMSYSTIAQVVDGSITNINPALADTMGNDALLLIGGAMIVMGLLFKVGAVPFHMWTPDVYQGAPTPVTGFMAAATKVAAFGALLRLLYVVLPGLRWDWRPVMWGVAIITMLGGAIVAITQTDIKRLLAYSSIAHAGFILAGVIATTRDGVSSVLFYLGAYSFVTIGAFAVVTLVRDAGGEATHLSKWAGLGRRSPLVAAVFAVFLLSFAGIPLTAGFAGKFAVFKAAASGGAAPLVVVGVLSSAIAAFFYIRVIVLMFFSEPRPDGPTVAVPSPLTMATIGVAVAATLVLGVAPQYFLDLANQAGVFVR
;
A
#
# COMPACT_ATOMS: atom_id res chain seq x y z
N MET A 1 50.74 -29.16 39.36
CA MET A 1 49.26 -29.17 39.19
C MET A 1 48.83 -30.63 39.23
N SER A 2 48.08 -31.04 40.25
CA SER A 2 47.73 -32.43 40.50
C SER A 2 46.62 -32.90 39.56
N ALA A 3 46.69 -34.19 39.14
CA ALA A 3 45.70 -34.85 38.28
C ALA A 3 44.23 -34.74 38.77
N THR A 4 44.01 -34.41 40.01
CA THR A 4 42.72 -34.17 40.63
C THR A 4 42.04 -32.87 40.19
N ALA A 5 42.80 -31.82 39.80
CA ALA A 5 42.23 -30.55 39.33
C ALA A 5 41.71 -30.63 37.87
N VAL A 6 42.25 -31.52 37.06
CA VAL A 6 41.80 -31.74 35.67
C VAL A 6 40.53 -32.61 35.65
N HIS A 7 40.38 -33.52 36.58
CA HIS A 7 39.21 -34.42 36.66
C HIS A 7 37.94 -33.66 37.15
N SER A 8 38.09 -32.60 37.95
CA SER A 8 36.97 -31.78 38.39
C SER A 8 36.43 -30.85 37.28
N LEU A 9 37.25 -30.45 36.32
CA LEU A 9 36.83 -29.65 35.18
C LEU A 9 36.00 -30.46 34.15
N TRP A 10 36.22 -31.76 34.04
CA TRP A 10 35.47 -32.64 33.14
C TRP A 10 34.16 -33.17 33.75
N THR A 11 34.06 -33.26 35.08
CA THR A 11 32.83 -33.69 35.77
C THR A 11 31.81 -32.58 35.90
N THR A 12 32.21 -31.29 35.91
CA THR A 12 31.29 -30.14 35.87
C THR A 12 30.70 -29.88 34.47
N ALA A 13 31.37 -30.37 33.39
CA ALA A 13 30.82 -30.29 32.06
C ALA A 13 29.78 -31.40 31.75
N ALA A 14 29.69 -32.45 32.59
CA ALA A 14 28.79 -33.58 32.35
C ALA A 14 27.42 -33.46 33.05
N THR A 15 27.15 -32.37 33.77
CA THR A 15 25.83 -32.06 34.36
C THR A 15 25.17 -30.85 33.71
N ALA A 16 25.52 -30.54 32.44
CA ALA A 16 24.63 -29.70 31.64
C ALA A 16 23.33 -30.49 31.49
N ASP A 17 22.25 -29.98 32.07
CA ASP A 17 20.90 -30.48 31.85
C ASP A 17 20.72 -30.84 30.38
N PRO A 18 20.11 -32.02 30.09
CA PRO A 18 19.81 -32.36 28.71
C PRO A 18 19.09 -31.17 28.09
N ILE A 19 19.62 -30.62 27.02
CA ILE A 19 19.08 -29.47 26.29
C ILE A 19 17.57 -29.55 26.41
N SER A 20 17.00 -28.69 27.23
CA SER A 20 15.55 -28.64 27.47
C SER A 20 14.94 -28.54 26.07
N LYS A 21 14.16 -29.59 25.70
CA LYS A 21 13.58 -29.66 24.35
C LYS A 21 12.91 -28.31 24.08
N ILE A 22 13.46 -27.54 23.19
CA ILE A 22 12.83 -26.27 22.76
C ILE A 22 11.42 -26.66 22.36
N PRO A 23 10.37 -26.16 23.04
CA PRO A 23 9.00 -26.54 22.71
C PRO A 23 8.72 -26.21 21.25
N ALA A 24 8.04 -27.11 20.55
CA ALA A 24 7.64 -26.85 19.17
C ALA A 24 6.85 -25.53 19.08
N PRO A 25 7.13 -24.69 18.07
CA PRO A 25 6.42 -23.43 17.94
C PRO A 25 4.93 -23.69 17.77
N LYS A 26 4.11 -22.97 18.54
CA LYS A 26 2.67 -22.98 18.39
C LYS A 26 2.28 -22.03 17.26
N ILE A 27 1.79 -22.58 16.16
CA ILE A 27 1.38 -21.82 14.98
C ILE A 27 -0.13 -21.93 14.82
N GLU A 28 -0.82 -20.81 14.87
CA GLU A 28 -2.26 -20.69 14.72
C GLU A 28 -2.62 -20.58 13.22
N TYR A 29 -2.60 -21.71 12.50
CA TYR A 29 -2.80 -21.77 11.04
C TYR A 29 -4.13 -21.15 10.57
N ALA A 30 -5.19 -21.26 11.38
CA ALA A 30 -6.49 -20.68 11.03
C ALA A 30 -6.42 -19.15 10.96
N GLN A 31 -5.75 -18.51 11.93
CA GLN A 31 -5.60 -17.05 12.00
C GLN A 31 -4.63 -16.53 10.94
N LEU A 32 -3.65 -17.34 10.55
CA LEU A 32 -2.69 -17.01 9.49
C LEU A 32 -3.20 -17.34 8.10
N SER A 33 -4.36 -18.01 7.98
CA SER A 33 -4.88 -18.51 6.71
C SER A 33 -4.97 -17.48 5.58
N PRO A 34 -5.37 -16.19 5.79
CA PRO A 34 -5.40 -15.22 4.70
C PRO A 34 -4.01 -15.04 4.05
N THR A 35 -2.98 -14.90 4.85
CA THR A 35 -1.60 -14.73 4.37
C THR A 35 -1.06 -16.01 3.73
N LEU A 36 -1.31 -17.17 4.35
CA LEU A 36 -0.85 -18.47 3.86
C LEU A 36 -1.49 -18.85 2.52
N ILE A 37 -2.78 -18.54 2.32
CA ILE A 37 -3.48 -18.75 1.04
C ILE A 37 -2.81 -17.93 -0.07
N ILE A 38 -2.53 -16.64 0.18
CA ILE A 38 -1.92 -15.77 -0.83
C ILE A 38 -0.48 -16.18 -1.12
N LEU A 39 0.31 -16.47 -0.08
CA LEU A 39 1.70 -16.91 -0.26
C LEU A 39 1.76 -18.26 -0.99
N GLY A 40 0.92 -19.22 -0.61
CA GLY A 40 0.81 -20.50 -1.29
C GLY A 40 0.40 -20.35 -2.76
N ALA A 41 -0.55 -19.47 -3.07
CA ALA A 41 -0.95 -19.18 -4.44
C ALA A 41 0.16 -18.47 -5.24
N ALA A 42 0.95 -17.59 -4.62
CA ALA A 42 2.12 -16.99 -5.26
C ALA A 42 3.14 -18.05 -5.66
N LEU A 43 3.44 -19.00 -4.78
CA LEU A 43 4.32 -20.14 -5.07
C LEU A 43 3.74 -21.04 -6.16
N ILE A 44 2.44 -21.35 -6.13
CA ILE A 44 1.75 -22.07 -7.22
C ILE A 44 1.88 -21.28 -8.52
N GLY A 45 1.73 -19.96 -8.50
CA GLY A 45 1.93 -19.11 -9.66
C GLY A 45 3.33 -19.24 -10.28
N VAL A 46 4.37 -19.32 -9.45
CA VAL A 46 5.76 -19.61 -9.93
C VAL A 46 5.85 -20.99 -10.58
N LEU A 47 5.20 -22.01 -10.00
CA LEU A 47 5.15 -23.35 -10.60
C LEU A 47 4.37 -23.36 -11.93
N VAL A 48 3.30 -22.59 -12.03
CA VAL A 48 2.54 -22.39 -13.28
C VAL A 48 3.45 -21.80 -14.36
N GLU A 49 4.32 -20.82 -14.03
CA GLU A 49 5.30 -20.28 -14.98
C GLU A 49 6.30 -21.35 -15.47
N ALA A 50 6.70 -22.25 -14.59
CA ALA A 50 7.68 -23.28 -14.92
C ALA A 50 7.08 -24.43 -15.76
N PHE A 51 5.89 -24.91 -15.41
CA PHE A 51 5.36 -26.19 -15.91
C PHE A 51 4.19 -26.07 -16.87
N VAL A 52 3.39 -24.98 -16.83
CA VAL A 52 2.20 -24.86 -17.69
C VAL A 52 2.59 -24.32 -19.07
N PRO A 53 2.04 -24.92 -20.18
CA PRO A 53 2.28 -24.43 -21.52
C PRO A 53 1.88 -22.97 -21.72
N ARG A 54 2.67 -22.21 -22.46
CA ARG A 54 2.48 -20.75 -22.66
C ARG A 54 1.07 -20.33 -23.09
N LYS A 55 0.38 -21.15 -23.93
CA LYS A 55 -0.98 -20.86 -24.43
C LYS A 55 -2.04 -20.79 -23.34
N SER A 56 -1.92 -21.62 -22.29
CA SER A 56 -2.88 -21.69 -21.16
C SER A 56 -2.42 -20.97 -19.90
N ARG A 57 -1.14 -20.60 -19.83
CA ARG A 57 -0.49 -20.00 -18.66
C ARG A 57 -1.23 -18.76 -18.13
N TYR A 58 -1.57 -17.85 -19.02
CA TYR A 58 -2.32 -16.65 -18.64
C TYR A 58 -3.65 -16.97 -17.92
N TYR A 59 -4.43 -17.89 -18.47
CA TYR A 59 -5.71 -18.23 -17.86
C TYR A 59 -5.53 -18.94 -16.52
N ALA A 60 -4.52 -19.80 -16.41
CA ALA A 60 -4.16 -20.46 -15.15
C ALA A 60 -3.74 -19.43 -14.09
N GLN A 61 -2.87 -18.46 -14.45
CA GLN A 61 -2.41 -17.41 -13.55
C GLN A 61 -3.55 -16.52 -13.04
N VAL A 62 -4.40 -16.04 -13.96
CA VAL A 62 -5.56 -15.21 -13.59
C VAL A 62 -6.53 -15.98 -12.69
N PHE A 63 -6.79 -17.25 -13.02
CA PHE A 63 -7.69 -18.10 -12.22
C PHE A 63 -7.12 -18.35 -10.82
N VAL A 64 -5.87 -18.80 -10.70
CA VAL A 64 -5.21 -19.07 -9.41
C VAL A 64 -5.20 -17.80 -8.55
N SER A 65 -4.82 -16.66 -9.14
CA SER A 65 -4.78 -15.38 -8.43
C SER A 65 -6.16 -14.92 -7.95
N ALA A 66 -7.18 -15.02 -8.81
CA ALA A 66 -8.53 -14.60 -8.44
C ALA A 66 -9.12 -15.48 -7.34
N VAL A 67 -8.98 -16.82 -7.48
CA VAL A 67 -9.47 -17.76 -6.46
C VAL A 67 -8.76 -17.54 -5.12
N ALA A 68 -7.45 -17.34 -5.14
CA ALA A 68 -6.69 -17.09 -3.91
C ALA A 68 -7.10 -15.80 -3.21
N LEU A 69 -7.26 -14.70 -3.96
CA LEU A 69 -7.69 -13.42 -3.39
C LEU A 69 -9.11 -13.50 -2.81
N CYS A 70 -10.03 -14.19 -3.50
CA CYS A 70 -11.38 -14.42 -2.97
C CYS A 70 -11.36 -15.33 -1.73
N ALA A 71 -10.59 -16.42 -1.75
CA ALA A 71 -10.49 -17.34 -0.61
C ALA A 71 -9.86 -16.68 0.61
N ALA A 72 -8.79 -15.90 0.42
CA ALA A 72 -8.16 -15.14 1.50
C ALA A 72 -9.11 -14.08 2.08
N PHE A 73 -9.88 -13.40 1.21
CA PHE A 73 -10.90 -12.45 1.67
C PHE A 73 -12.00 -13.14 2.47
N ALA A 74 -12.49 -14.29 2.01
CA ALA A 74 -13.46 -15.10 2.76
C ALA A 74 -12.90 -15.54 4.12
N ALA A 75 -11.60 -15.89 4.20
CA ALA A 75 -10.94 -16.23 5.45
C ALA A 75 -10.87 -15.02 6.42
N VAL A 76 -10.57 -13.81 5.91
CA VAL A 76 -10.62 -12.58 6.72
C VAL A 76 -12.03 -12.33 7.25
N VAL A 77 -13.06 -12.47 6.41
CA VAL A 77 -14.46 -12.31 6.83
C VAL A 77 -14.86 -13.34 7.88
N ALA A 78 -14.45 -14.60 7.71
CA ALA A 78 -14.72 -15.66 8.68
C ALA A 78 -14.05 -15.35 10.03
N LEU A 79 -12.79 -14.94 10.05
CA LEU A 79 -12.09 -14.53 11.28
C LEU A 79 -12.79 -13.34 11.96
N ALA A 80 -13.23 -12.35 11.20
CA ALA A 80 -13.96 -11.21 11.74
C ALA A 80 -15.31 -11.64 12.33
N ALA A 81 -16.06 -12.52 11.64
CA ALA A 81 -17.35 -13.07 12.10
C ALA A 81 -17.19 -13.92 13.38
N ASP A 82 -16.08 -14.65 13.51
CA ASP A 82 -15.74 -15.40 14.72
C ASP A 82 -15.33 -14.51 15.90
N GLY A 83 -15.25 -13.20 15.72
CA GLY A 83 -14.95 -12.22 16.75
C GLY A 83 -13.46 -11.91 16.96
N TYR A 84 -12.57 -12.38 16.09
CA TYR A 84 -11.12 -12.05 16.18
C TYR A 84 -10.83 -10.56 15.95
N GLY A 85 -11.73 -9.83 15.31
CA GLY A 85 -11.66 -8.36 15.18
C GLY A 85 -12.01 -7.58 16.45
N THR A 86 -12.58 -8.23 17.48
CA THR A 86 -13.11 -7.57 18.69
C THR A 86 -12.81 -8.35 19.96
N THR A 87 -13.67 -9.31 20.32
CA THR A 87 -13.64 -10.00 21.62
C THR A 87 -12.56 -11.08 21.73
N LYS A 88 -12.15 -11.67 20.60
CA LYS A 88 -11.11 -12.71 20.53
C LYS A 88 -9.80 -12.18 19.95
N ALA A 89 -9.62 -10.85 19.90
CA ALA A 89 -8.37 -10.27 19.42
C ALA A 89 -7.18 -10.78 20.25
N HIS A 90 -6.12 -11.25 19.59
CA HIS A 90 -4.93 -11.78 20.24
C HIS A 90 -3.70 -11.69 19.34
N ILE A 91 -2.56 -12.04 19.90
CA ILE A 91 -1.28 -12.09 19.19
C ILE A 91 -0.98 -13.55 18.87
N ALA A 92 -0.84 -13.87 17.59
CA ALA A 92 -0.57 -15.20 17.03
C ALA A 92 0.89 -15.34 16.58
N ALA A 93 1.24 -16.53 16.07
CA ALA A 93 2.57 -16.84 15.52
C ALA A 93 3.70 -16.52 16.49
N MET A 94 3.59 -17.00 17.72
CA MET A 94 4.59 -16.80 18.79
C MET A 94 4.91 -15.31 19.07
N GLY A 95 3.95 -14.43 18.92
CA GLY A 95 4.12 -13.00 19.19
C GLY A 95 4.33 -12.12 17.97
N ALA A 96 4.48 -12.71 16.77
CA ALA A 96 4.86 -11.98 15.57
C ALA A 96 3.69 -11.26 14.87
N ILE A 97 2.45 -11.78 14.97
CA ILE A 97 1.30 -11.30 14.21
C ILE A 97 0.15 -10.95 15.14
N ALA A 98 -0.34 -9.74 15.05
CA ALA A 98 -1.57 -9.32 15.71
C ALA A 98 -2.80 -9.65 14.86
N VAL A 99 -3.75 -10.33 15.45
CA VAL A 99 -5.06 -10.64 14.83
C VAL A 99 -6.10 -9.82 15.58
N ASP A 100 -6.36 -8.63 15.08
CA ASP A 100 -7.24 -7.63 15.68
C ASP A 100 -8.07 -6.87 14.62
N GLY A 101 -8.94 -6.00 15.07
CA GLY A 101 -9.84 -5.25 14.21
C GLY A 101 -9.13 -4.47 13.10
N PRO A 102 -8.13 -3.62 13.42
CA PRO A 102 -7.41 -2.87 12.41
C PRO A 102 -6.68 -3.77 11.40
N ALA A 103 -6.04 -4.87 11.85
CA ALA A 103 -5.37 -5.80 10.97
C ALA A 103 -6.34 -6.45 9.98
N LEU A 104 -7.45 -7.04 10.48
CA LEU A 104 -8.44 -7.70 9.63
C LEU A 104 -9.13 -6.73 8.66
N PHE A 105 -9.47 -5.51 9.11
CA PHE A 105 -10.06 -4.49 8.24
C PHE A 105 -9.12 -4.12 7.09
N LEU A 106 -7.84 -3.83 7.41
CA LEU A 106 -6.84 -3.44 6.41
C LEU A 106 -6.49 -4.61 5.47
N GLN A 107 -6.39 -5.83 5.98
CA GLN A 107 -6.24 -7.04 5.16
C GLN A 107 -7.40 -7.21 4.19
N GLY A 108 -8.64 -6.99 4.63
CA GLY A 108 -9.81 -7.00 3.76
C GLY A 108 -9.72 -5.97 2.63
N VAL A 109 -9.35 -4.72 2.95
CA VAL A 109 -9.17 -3.65 1.95
C VAL A 109 -8.02 -3.97 0.98
N ILE A 110 -6.90 -4.52 1.46
CA ILE A 110 -5.75 -4.92 0.63
C ILE A 110 -6.16 -6.04 -0.34
N LEU A 111 -6.88 -7.06 0.13
CA LEU A 111 -7.35 -8.18 -0.70
C LEU A 111 -8.34 -7.75 -1.76
N LEU A 112 -9.30 -6.89 -1.43
CA LEU A 112 -10.22 -6.30 -2.40
C LEU A 112 -9.47 -5.43 -3.41
N SER A 113 -8.51 -4.61 -2.96
CA SER A 113 -7.65 -3.83 -3.85
C SER A 113 -6.80 -4.72 -4.76
N GLY A 114 -6.31 -5.85 -4.24
CA GLY A 114 -5.60 -6.87 -5.00
C GLY A 114 -6.47 -7.51 -6.07
N LEU A 115 -7.72 -7.85 -5.75
CA LEU A 115 -8.67 -8.46 -6.70
C LEU A 115 -9.06 -7.48 -7.81
N VAL A 116 -9.43 -6.26 -7.45
CA VAL A 116 -9.78 -5.20 -8.41
C VAL A 116 -8.56 -4.80 -9.25
N GLY A 117 -7.37 -4.75 -8.63
CA GLY A 117 -6.09 -4.55 -9.31
C GLY A 117 -5.76 -5.69 -10.28
N LEU A 118 -5.92 -6.96 -9.88
CA LEU A 118 -5.73 -8.13 -10.74
C LEU A 118 -6.51 -8.03 -12.05
N PHE A 119 -7.74 -7.53 -11.99
CA PHE A 119 -8.57 -7.37 -13.18
C PHE A 119 -8.00 -6.35 -14.17
N THR A 120 -7.31 -5.29 -13.69
CA THR A 120 -6.60 -4.34 -14.56
C THR A 120 -5.28 -4.91 -15.10
N PHE A 121 -4.58 -5.76 -14.33
CA PHE A 121 -3.41 -6.51 -14.81
C PHE A 121 -3.77 -7.50 -15.91
N ALA A 122 -4.97 -8.06 -15.85
CA ALA A 122 -5.49 -9.00 -16.83
C ALA A 122 -6.04 -8.34 -18.12
N GLU A 123 -5.96 -7.00 -18.27
CA GLU A 123 -6.44 -6.32 -19.48
C GLU A 123 -5.56 -6.62 -20.69
N ARG A 124 -6.20 -7.05 -21.79
CA ARG A 124 -5.54 -7.44 -23.05
C ARG A 124 -6.14 -6.81 -24.31
N ARG A 125 -7.02 -5.83 -24.16
CA ARG A 125 -7.71 -5.18 -25.28
C ARG A 125 -7.25 -3.73 -25.48
N LEU A 126 -5.95 -3.48 -25.21
CA LEU A 126 -5.43 -2.10 -25.15
C LEU A 126 -5.00 -1.53 -26.51
N ASP A 127 -5.00 -2.32 -27.58
CA ASP A 127 -4.66 -1.83 -28.92
C ASP A 127 -5.88 -1.96 -29.85
N PRO A 128 -6.57 -0.86 -30.17
CA PRO A 128 -7.74 -0.88 -31.04
C PRO A 128 -7.41 -1.24 -32.50
N GLU A 129 -6.15 -1.01 -32.94
CA GLU A 129 -5.74 -1.22 -34.33
C GLU A 129 -5.20 -2.63 -34.58
N ALA A 130 -4.84 -3.34 -33.54
CA ALA A 130 -4.31 -4.69 -33.64
C ALA A 130 -5.43 -5.72 -33.80
N HIS A 131 -6.02 -5.85 -34.99
CA HIS A 131 -7.01 -6.86 -35.33
C HIS A 131 -6.51 -8.27 -34.97
N GLY A 132 -7.00 -8.81 -33.85
CA GLY A 132 -6.70 -10.18 -33.40
C GLY A 132 -5.46 -10.34 -32.48
N SER A 133 -4.62 -9.33 -32.27
CA SER A 133 -3.54 -9.41 -31.31
C SER A 133 -4.00 -8.95 -29.92
N ARG A 134 -3.70 -9.76 -28.90
CA ARG A 134 -3.97 -9.42 -27.50
C ARG A 134 -2.82 -8.59 -26.95
N VAL A 135 -3.04 -7.29 -26.80
CA VAL A 135 -2.04 -6.34 -26.31
C VAL A 135 -2.39 -5.92 -24.90
N ASP A 136 -1.48 -6.16 -23.98
CA ASP A 136 -1.55 -5.77 -22.56
C ASP A 136 -0.64 -4.57 -22.24
N SER A 137 -0.63 -4.15 -20.98
CA SER A 137 0.19 -3.04 -20.48
C SER A 137 1.66 -3.43 -20.24
N PHE A 138 2.00 -4.73 -20.29
CA PHE A 138 3.30 -5.24 -19.90
C PHE A 138 4.18 -5.55 -21.10
N ALA A 139 5.50 -5.51 -20.89
CA ALA A 139 6.49 -5.87 -21.91
C ALA A 139 6.32 -7.33 -22.33
N ALA A 140 6.46 -7.61 -23.63
CA ALA A 140 6.34 -8.99 -24.14
C ALA A 140 7.44 -9.92 -23.57
N GLN A 141 8.62 -9.37 -23.34
CA GLN A 141 9.76 -10.08 -22.76
C GLN A 141 10.59 -9.09 -21.93
N ALA A 142 10.72 -9.32 -20.64
CA ALA A 142 11.41 -8.41 -19.71
C ALA A 142 12.89 -8.21 -20.05
N ALA A 143 13.58 -9.26 -20.52
CA ALA A 143 15.00 -9.25 -20.82
C ALA A 143 15.38 -8.63 -22.17
N SER A 144 14.41 -8.35 -23.06
CA SER A 144 14.71 -7.75 -24.36
C SER A 144 15.02 -6.25 -24.24
N VAL A 145 16.00 -5.79 -25.04
CA VAL A 145 16.33 -4.36 -25.10
C VAL A 145 15.16 -3.59 -25.75
N PRO A 146 14.72 -2.47 -25.16
CA PRO A 146 13.63 -1.67 -25.71
C PRO A 146 13.88 -1.26 -27.17
N GLY A 147 12.90 -1.52 -28.06
CA GLY A 147 12.96 -1.20 -29.47
C GLY A 147 13.80 -2.15 -30.34
N SER A 148 14.40 -3.18 -29.76
CA SER A 148 15.21 -4.18 -30.50
C SER A 148 14.36 -5.09 -31.39
N ASP A 149 15.00 -5.74 -32.35
CA ASP A 149 14.31 -6.71 -33.22
C ASP A 149 13.87 -7.96 -32.45
N SER A 150 14.57 -8.32 -31.36
CA SER A 150 14.13 -9.37 -30.43
C SER A 150 12.81 -9.02 -29.75
N GLU A 151 12.62 -7.79 -29.30
CA GLU A 151 11.34 -7.34 -28.72
C GLU A 151 10.22 -7.37 -29.77
N LYS A 152 10.50 -6.86 -30.99
CA LYS A 152 9.52 -6.89 -32.11
C LYS A 152 9.14 -8.34 -32.47
N ALA A 153 10.11 -9.24 -32.51
CA ALA A 153 9.86 -10.66 -32.75
C ALA A 153 9.03 -11.30 -31.64
N ALA A 154 9.31 -11.01 -30.38
CA ALA A 154 8.54 -11.49 -29.24
C ALA A 154 7.09 -11.00 -29.28
N VAL A 155 6.87 -9.71 -29.59
CA VAL A 155 5.53 -9.12 -29.77
C VAL A 155 4.80 -9.81 -30.92
N LYS A 156 5.45 -10.00 -32.07
CA LYS A 156 4.87 -10.68 -33.25
C LYS A 156 4.53 -12.15 -32.95
N ALA A 157 5.35 -12.82 -32.14
CA ALA A 157 5.11 -14.19 -31.68
C ALA A 157 4.03 -14.31 -30.60
N GLY A 158 3.44 -13.20 -30.14
CA GLY A 158 2.38 -13.18 -29.13
C GLY A 158 2.86 -13.50 -27.72
N PHE A 159 4.15 -13.26 -27.42
CA PHE A 159 4.65 -13.41 -26.05
C PHE A 159 3.98 -12.41 -25.12
N THR A 160 3.64 -12.87 -23.92
CA THR A 160 3.06 -12.06 -22.84
C THR A 160 3.76 -12.42 -21.54
N THR A 161 4.05 -11.40 -20.74
CA THR A 161 4.63 -11.56 -19.40
C THR A 161 3.53 -11.93 -18.43
N THR A 162 3.54 -13.18 -17.96
CA THR A 162 2.56 -13.71 -17.00
C THR A 162 3.11 -13.77 -15.57
N GLU A 163 4.41 -13.55 -15.39
CA GLU A 163 5.09 -13.45 -14.10
C GLU A 163 4.57 -12.29 -13.23
N VAL A 164 3.88 -11.33 -13.83
CA VAL A 164 3.24 -10.20 -13.12
C VAL A 164 2.20 -10.67 -12.09
N PHE A 165 1.54 -11.82 -12.31
CA PHE A 165 0.52 -12.33 -11.41
C PHE A 165 1.09 -12.89 -10.11
N PRO A 166 2.08 -13.80 -10.10
CA PRO A 166 2.73 -14.22 -8.87
C PRO A 166 3.46 -13.06 -8.17
N LEU A 167 4.06 -12.11 -8.88
CA LEU A 167 4.63 -10.91 -8.29
C LEU A 167 3.58 -10.05 -7.57
N LEU A 168 2.39 -9.90 -8.16
CA LEU A 168 1.26 -9.25 -7.49
C LEU A 168 0.89 -9.96 -6.18
N LEU A 169 0.80 -11.30 -6.20
CA LEU A 169 0.44 -12.08 -5.02
C LEU A 169 1.52 -12.00 -3.93
N PHE A 170 2.82 -12.03 -4.27
CA PHE A 170 3.90 -11.81 -3.29
C PHE A 170 3.80 -10.41 -2.66
N ALA A 171 3.51 -9.38 -3.47
CA ALA A 171 3.28 -8.04 -2.94
C ALA A 171 2.08 -8.02 -1.98
N VAL A 172 0.95 -8.63 -2.34
CA VAL A 172 -0.22 -8.74 -1.46
C VAL A 172 0.13 -9.48 -0.18
N ALA A 173 0.84 -10.62 -0.24
CA ALA A 173 1.23 -11.39 0.95
C ALA A 173 2.01 -10.53 1.96
N GLY A 174 3.02 -9.79 1.51
CA GLY A 174 3.77 -8.87 2.36
C GLY A 174 2.90 -7.73 2.92
N MET A 175 1.98 -7.19 2.10
CA MET A 175 1.05 -6.14 2.54
C MET A 175 0.04 -6.64 3.58
N LEU A 176 -0.34 -7.92 3.60
CA LEU A 176 -1.22 -8.49 4.64
C LEU A 176 -0.50 -8.58 5.99
N VAL A 177 0.78 -8.90 5.98
CA VAL A 177 1.59 -9.01 7.20
C VAL A 177 1.96 -7.63 7.77
N PHE A 178 2.26 -6.65 6.91
CA PHE A 178 2.81 -5.36 7.32
C PHE A 178 1.97 -4.61 8.37
N PRO A 179 0.64 -4.42 8.22
CA PRO A 179 -0.21 -3.76 9.22
C PRO A 179 -0.52 -4.65 10.44
N SER A 180 -0.28 -5.94 10.35
CA SER A 180 -0.51 -6.91 11.43
C SER A 180 0.78 -7.33 12.17
N ALA A 181 1.96 -6.86 11.74
CA ALA A 181 3.22 -7.13 12.41
C ALA A 181 3.18 -6.66 13.87
N ASN A 182 3.60 -7.51 14.80
CA ASN A 182 3.63 -7.22 16.23
C ASN A 182 5.06 -7.22 16.82
N ASP A 183 6.06 -7.31 15.97
CA ASP A 183 7.45 -7.09 16.30
C ASP A 183 8.17 -6.34 15.15
N LEU A 184 9.31 -5.73 15.49
CA LEU A 184 10.06 -4.91 14.55
C LEU A 184 10.70 -5.71 13.41
N LEU A 185 11.07 -6.97 13.64
CA LEU A 185 11.69 -7.82 12.62
C LEU A 185 10.65 -8.27 11.61
N THR A 186 9.48 -8.72 12.08
CA THR A 186 8.34 -9.06 11.21
C THR A 186 7.88 -7.86 10.38
N LEU A 187 7.85 -6.66 10.98
CA LEU A 187 7.58 -5.41 10.26
C LEU A 187 8.57 -5.22 9.09
N PHE A 188 9.87 -5.36 9.35
CA PHE A 188 10.92 -5.18 8.35
C PHE A 188 10.84 -6.22 7.23
N VAL A 189 10.69 -7.50 7.58
CA VAL A 189 10.54 -8.58 6.60
C VAL A 189 9.32 -8.35 5.72
N ALA A 190 8.18 -8.01 6.30
CA ALA A 190 6.96 -7.70 5.55
C ALA A 190 7.16 -6.52 4.58
N LEU A 191 7.88 -5.46 5.01
CA LEU A 191 8.24 -4.30 4.20
C LEU A 191 9.01 -4.72 2.94
N GLU A 192 10.00 -5.59 3.08
CA GLU A 192 10.81 -6.06 1.96
C GLU A 192 10.05 -7.03 1.06
N VAL A 193 9.26 -7.95 1.63
CA VAL A 193 8.47 -8.94 0.88
C VAL A 193 7.50 -8.28 -0.10
N PHE A 194 6.84 -7.16 0.27
CA PHE A 194 5.98 -6.50 -0.70
C PHE A 194 6.71 -5.50 -1.60
N SER A 195 7.85 -4.96 -1.16
CA SER A 195 8.57 -3.92 -1.91
C SER A 195 9.31 -4.48 -3.11
N LEU A 196 10.02 -5.61 -2.96
CA LEU A 196 10.81 -6.23 -4.03
C LEU A 196 9.97 -6.57 -5.27
N PRO A 197 8.80 -7.24 -5.18
CA PRO A 197 7.94 -7.47 -6.34
C PRO A 197 7.49 -6.18 -7.01
N LEU A 198 7.19 -5.13 -6.24
CA LEU A 198 6.74 -3.85 -6.79
C LEU A 198 7.85 -3.13 -7.57
N TYR A 199 9.12 -3.23 -7.12
CA TYR A 199 10.25 -2.68 -7.88
C TYR A 199 10.33 -3.33 -9.27
N LEU A 200 10.19 -4.66 -9.33
CA LEU A 200 10.18 -5.41 -10.59
C LEU A 200 8.97 -5.03 -11.48
N LEU A 201 7.78 -5.01 -10.91
CA LEU A 201 6.55 -4.67 -11.62
C LEU A 201 6.60 -3.28 -12.26
N CYS A 202 7.25 -2.30 -11.60
CA CYS A 202 7.43 -0.96 -12.13
C CYS A 202 8.29 -0.91 -13.40
N ALA A 203 9.20 -1.89 -13.62
CA ALA A 203 10.09 -1.95 -14.79
C ALA A 203 9.43 -2.51 -16.06
N LEU A 204 8.21 -3.04 -15.96
CA LEU A 204 7.62 -3.92 -16.98
C LEU A 204 6.66 -3.21 -17.95
N ALA A 205 6.67 -1.86 -18.06
CA ALA A 205 5.78 -1.19 -19.00
C ALA A 205 6.11 -1.57 -20.46
N ARG A 206 5.06 -1.89 -21.25
CA ARG A 206 5.20 -2.25 -22.67
C ARG A 206 5.65 -1.08 -23.52
N ARG A 207 5.08 0.10 -23.30
CA ARG A 207 5.45 1.34 -23.96
C ARG A 207 6.27 2.21 -23.01
N LYS A 208 7.06 3.14 -23.54
CA LYS A 208 7.92 4.03 -22.74
C LYS A 208 8.85 3.25 -21.78
N ARG A 209 9.42 2.13 -22.27
CA ARG A 209 10.21 1.19 -21.46
C ARG A 209 11.37 1.85 -20.71
N LEU A 210 12.09 2.77 -21.33
CA LEU A 210 13.21 3.47 -20.66
C LEU A 210 12.73 4.26 -19.45
N LEU A 211 11.59 4.96 -19.58
CA LEU A 211 10.98 5.68 -18.45
C LEU A 211 10.54 4.71 -17.34
N SER A 212 10.02 3.54 -17.71
CA SER A 212 9.62 2.51 -16.75
C SER A 212 10.82 1.91 -16.01
N GLN A 213 11.92 1.64 -16.71
CA GLN A 213 13.16 1.16 -16.10
C GLN A 213 13.79 2.22 -15.18
N GLU A 214 13.81 3.48 -15.61
CA GLU A 214 14.25 4.62 -14.78
C GLU A 214 13.40 4.71 -13.49
N ALA A 215 12.07 4.63 -13.63
CA ALA A 215 11.16 4.64 -12.49
C ALA A 215 11.44 3.49 -11.51
N ALA A 216 11.67 2.28 -12.03
CA ALA A 216 11.99 1.12 -11.21
C ALA A 216 13.32 1.27 -10.46
N VAL A 217 14.37 1.75 -11.14
CA VAL A 217 15.67 1.99 -10.51
C VAL A 217 15.57 3.08 -9.45
N LYS A 218 14.86 4.19 -9.71
CA LYS A 218 14.61 5.23 -8.71
C LYS A 218 13.85 4.68 -7.50
N TYR A 219 12.81 3.87 -7.74
CA TYR A 219 12.01 3.29 -6.66
C TYR A 219 12.84 2.32 -5.82
N PHE A 220 13.64 1.47 -6.48
CA PHE A 220 14.54 0.54 -5.79
C PHE A 220 15.59 1.28 -4.95
N LEU A 221 16.34 2.22 -5.54
CA LEU A 221 17.42 2.91 -4.83
C LEU A 221 16.91 3.73 -3.64
N LEU A 222 15.86 4.51 -3.84
CA LEU A 222 15.27 5.32 -2.76
C LEU A 222 14.57 4.43 -1.73
N GLY A 223 13.95 3.33 -2.17
CA GLY A 223 13.33 2.34 -1.29
C GLY A 223 14.35 1.60 -0.43
N ALA A 224 15.44 1.12 -1.03
CA ALA A 224 16.53 0.46 -0.30
C ALA A 224 17.18 1.40 0.74
N PHE A 225 17.36 2.68 0.38
CA PHE A 225 17.83 3.70 1.31
C PHE A 225 16.87 3.89 2.50
N ALA A 226 15.57 4.01 2.23
CA ALA A 226 14.55 4.13 3.28
C ALA A 226 14.50 2.88 4.17
N SER A 227 14.63 1.68 3.58
CA SER A 227 14.70 0.42 4.31
C SER A 227 15.94 0.32 5.19
N ALA A 228 17.11 0.79 4.72
CA ALA A 228 18.33 0.85 5.52
C ALA A 228 18.16 1.74 6.76
N PHE A 229 17.52 2.92 6.60
CA PHE A 229 17.18 3.78 7.74
C PHE A 229 16.22 3.09 8.70
N THR A 230 15.19 2.42 8.18
CA THR A 230 14.24 1.66 9.01
C THR A 230 14.95 0.57 9.82
N LEU A 231 15.82 -0.21 9.18
CA LEU A 231 16.58 -1.28 9.83
C LEU A 231 17.54 -0.73 10.89
N PHE A 232 18.22 0.37 10.60
CA PHE A 232 19.09 1.02 11.58
C PHE A 232 18.30 1.58 12.76
N GLY A 233 17.11 2.17 12.50
CA GLY A 233 16.18 2.60 13.55
C GLY A 233 15.70 1.44 14.43
N ILE A 234 15.43 0.28 13.83
CA ILE A 234 15.10 -0.96 14.55
C ILE A 234 16.25 -1.39 15.46
N ALA A 235 17.50 -1.35 14.98
CA ALA A 235 18.68 -1.69 15.79
C ALA A 235 18.85 -0.75 16.98
N LEU A 236 18.63 0.56 16.80
CA LEU A 236 18.67 1.55 17.89
C LEU A 236 17.57 1.30 18.92
N LEU A 237 16.34 1.01 18.46
CA LEU A 237 15.21 0.71 19.35
C LEU A 237 15.43 -0.59 20.12
N TYR A 238 16.05 -1.59 19.48
CA TYR A 238 16.48 -2.81 20.16
C TYR A 238 17.56 -2.51 21.23
N GLY A 239 18.53 -1.66 20.93
CA GLY A 239 19.53 -1.21 21.90
C GLY A 239 18.91 -0.51 23.09
N TYR A 240 17.83 0.25 22.89
CA TYR A 240 17.07 0.90 23.96
C TYR A 240 16.26 -0.09 24.82
N ALA A 241 15.49 -0.96 24.18
CA ALA A 241 14.48 -1.77 24.86
C ALA A 241 14.92 -3.21 25.16
N GLY A 242 16.01 -3.70 24.57
CA GLY A 242 16.47 -5.08 24.70
C GLY A 242 15.55 -6.12 24.07
N SER A 243 14.54 -5.69 23.29
CA SER A 243 13.51 -6.54 22.69
C SER A 243 13.04 -6.01 21.34
N MET A 244 12.58 -6.92 20.47
CA MET A 244 11.90 -6.59 19.21
C MET A 244 10.38 -6.52 19.34
N SER A 245 9.80 -7.08 20.41
CA SER A 245 8.36 -7.16 20.63
C SER A 245 7.77 -5.78 20.92
N TYR A 246 6.65 -5.46 20.28
CA TYR A 246 5.95 -4.18 20.44
C TYR A 246 5.48 -3.93 21.86
N SER A 247 4.89 -4.95 22.51
CA SER A 247 4.42 -4.83 23.89
C SER A 247 5.56 -4.60 24.87
N THR A 248 6.68 -5.30 24.68
CA THR A 248 7.86 -5.12 25.54
C THR A 248 8.50 -3.74 25.36
N ILE A 249 8.65 -3.28 24.11
CA ILE A 249 9.17 -1.93 23.85
C ILE A 249 8.27 -0.87 24.50
N ALA A 250 6.95 -0.98 24.35
CA ALA A 250 6.01 -0.05 24.98
C ALA A 250 6.14 -0.03 26.51
N GLN A 251 6.32 -1.20 27.15
CA GLN A 251 6.52 -1.32 28.60
C GLN A 251 7.84 -0.72 29.09
N VAL A 252 8.90 -0.76 28.27
CA VAL A 252 10.16 -0.05 28.58
C VAL A 252 9.99 1.45 28.42
N VAL A 253 9.28 1.89 27.36
CA VAL A 253 9.02 3.32 27.10
C VAL A 253 8.20 3.97 28.20
N ASP A 254 7.23 3.26 28.78
CA ASP A 254 6.41 3.78 29.88
C ASP A 254 7.00 3.49 31.28
N GLY A 255 8.21 2.89 31.35
CA GLY A 255 8.94 2.64 32.60
C GLY A 255 8.41 1.45 33.43
N SER A 256 7.48 0.65 32.90
CA SER A 256 6.92 -0.50 33.61
C SER A 256 7.92 -1.65 33.79
N ILE A 257 8.92 -1.74 32.91
CA ILE A 257 9.99 -2.75 32.96
C ILE A 257 11.35 -2.09 32.73
N THR A 258 12.34 -2.39 33.59
CA THR A 258 13.66 -1.74 33.54
C THR A 258 14.84 -2.68 33.25
N ASN A 259 14.68 -4.00 33.30
CA ASN A 259 15.77 -4.97 33.13
C ASN A 259 15.34 -6.22 32.35
N ILE A 260 15.35 -6.12 31.02
CA ILE A 260 14.94 -7.23 30.15
C ILE A 260 16.16 -8.02 29.63
N ASN A 261 17.27 -7.34 29.34
CA ASN A 261 18.45 -7.97 28.77
C ASN A 261 19.73 -7.46 29.47
N PRO A 262 20.34 -8.26 30.37
CA PRO A 262 21.55 -7.84 31.07
C PRO A 262 22.74 -7.50 30.16
N ALA A 263 22.79 -8.08 28.94
CA ALA A 263 23.86 -7.78 27.96
C ALA A 263 23.77 -6.36 27.38
N LEU A 264 22.64 -5.69 27.55
CA LEU A 264 22.40 -4.32 27.06
C LEU A 264 22.20 -3.31 28.20
N ALA A 265 22.57 -3.67 29.44
CA ALA A 265 22.34 -2.85 30.63
C ALA A 265 22.86 -1.40 30.49
N ASP A 266 23.98 -1.22 29.78
CA ASP A 266 24.60 0.10 29.58
C ASP A 266 23.88 0.99 28.55
N THR A 267 23.04 0.41 27.67
CA THR A 267 22.34 1.13 26.60
C THR A 267 20.83 1.20 26.83
N MET A 268 20.26 0.29 27.63
CA MET A 268 18.83 0.29 27.93
C MET A 268 18.40 1.58 28.64
N GLY A 269 17.25 2.12 28.20
CA GLY A 269 16.71 3.35 28.76
C GLY A 269 17.42 4.63 28.27
N ASN A 270 18.31 4.56 27.28
CA ASN A 270 18.93 5.76 26.68
C ASN A 270 17.95 6.45 25.72
N ASP A 271 17.41 7.60 26.12
CA ASP A 271 16.41 8.37 25.36
C ASP A 271 16.88 8.73 23.95
N ALA A 272 18.19 8.92 23.73
CA ALA A 272 18.70 9.20 22.39
C ALA A 272 18.49 8.01 21.43
N LEU A 273 18.68 6.78 21.89
CA LEU A 273 18.40 5.57 21.09
C LEU A 273 16.92 5.44 20.77
N LEU A 274 16.05 5.76 21.75
CA LEU A 274 14.60 5.73 21.58
C LEU A 274 14.13 6.76 20.55
N LEU A 275 14.51 8.03 20.73
CA LEU A 275 14.04 9.13 19.87
C LEU A 275 14.58 9.02 18.44
N ILE A 276 15.89 8.76 18.29
CA ILE A 276 16.51 8.61 16.97
C ILE A 276 16.00 7.35 16.28
N GLY A 277 15.96 6.21 16.99
CA GLY A 277 15.48 4.94 16.46
C GLY A 277 14.02 5.02 16.01
N GLY A 278 13.15 5.57 16.86
CA GLY A 278 11.73 5.80 16.55
C GLY A 278 11.57 6.75 15.34
N ALA A 279 12.29 7.85 15.30
CA ALA A 279 12.26 8.80 14.17
C ALA A 279 12.68 8.13 12.85
N MET A 280 13.71 7.29 12.85
CA MET A 280 14.20 6.60 11.65
C MET A 280 13.19 5.57 11.13
N ILE A 281 12.52 4.81 12.01
CA ILE A 281 11.45 3.88 11.60
C ILE A 281 10.26 4.66 11.03
N VAL A 282 9.82 5.73 11.71
CA VAL A 282 8.74 6.60 11.22
C VAL A 282 9.08 7.21 9.86
N MET A 283 10.34 7.64 9.64
CA MET A 283 10.80 8.15 8.35
C MET A 283 10.64 7.12 7.23
N GLY A 284 11.01 5.85 7.47
CA GLY A 284 10.82 4.78 6.50
C GLY A 284 9.34 4.50 6.19
N LEU A 285 8.46 4.57 7.19
CA LEU A 285 7.01 4.45 6.99
C LEU A 285 6.43 5.65 6.24
N LEU A 286 6.88 6.88 6.53
CA LEU A 286 6.49 8.08 5.80
C LEU A 286 6.96 8.06 4.35
N PHE A 287 8.12 7.47 4.06
CA PHE A 287 8.55 7.20 2.68
C PHE A 287 7.54 6.29 1.95
N LYS A 288 7.10 5.19 2.57
CA LYS A 288 6.11 4.28 1.97
C LYS A 288 4.74 4.92 1.79
N VAL A 289 4.32 5.78 2.70
CA VAL A 289 3.08 6.57 2.60
C VAL A 289 3.19 7.62 1.48
N GLY A 290 4.40 8.09 1.16
CA GLY A 290 4.66 9.16 0.21
C GLY A 290 4.42 10.55 0.82
N ALA A 291 4.74 10.74 2.11
CA ALA A 291 4.62 12.03 2.77
C ALA A 291 5.86 12.93 2.54
N VAL A 292 5.66 14.24 2.47
CA VAL A 292 6.74 15.22 2.35
C VAL A 292 7.55 15.24 3.66
N PRO A 293 8.90 15.23 3.62
CA PRO A 293 9.78 15.37 2.45
C PRO A 293 10.12 14.04 1.74
N PHE A 294 9.64 12.89 2.19
CA PHE A 294 10.04 11.56 1.71
C PHE A 294 9.27 11.08 0.47
N HIS A 295 8.54 11.97 -0.20
CA HIS A 295 7.61 11.70 -1.31
C HIS A 295 8.27 11.64 -2.70
N MET A 296 9.55 12.01 -2.85
CA MET A 296 10.19 12.30 -4.13
C MET A 296 10.11 11.16 -5.17
N TRP A 297 10.02 9.92 -4.70
CA TRP A 297 9.88 8.75 -5.56
C TRP A 297 8.50 8.67 -6.24
N THR A 298 7.43 9.15 -5.57
CA THR A 298 6.04 8.90 -5.95
C THR A 298 5.69 9.43 -7.34
N PRO A 299 5.99 10.71 -7.72
CA PRO A 299 5.62 11.23 -9.03
C PRO A 299 6.32 10.53 -10.19
N ASP A 300 7.60 10.22 -10.05
CA ASP A 300 8.41 9.60 -11.10
C ASP A 300 8.03 8.14 -11.30
N VAL A 301 7.82 7.41 -10.20
CA VAL A 301 7.42 6.01 -10.24
C VAL A 301 6.00 5.86 -10.78
N TYR A 302 5.06 6.70 -10.36
CA TYR A 302 3.70 6.63 -10.87
C TYR A 302 3.62 6.95 -12.35
N GLN A 303 4.44 7.87 -12.84
CA GLN A 303 4.50 8.21 -14.27
C GLN A 303 5.09 7.08 -15.09
N GLY A 304 6.19 6.47 -14.64
CA GLY A 304 6.95 5.48 -15.41
C GLY A 304 6.41 4.06 -15.35
N ALA A 305 5.84 3.63 -14.23
CA ALA A 305 5.31 2.28 -14.07
C ALA A 305 4.11 2.00 -15.00
N PRO A 306 3.84 0.72 -15.35
CA PRO A 306 2.60 0.35 -16.01
C PRO A 306 1.39 0.86 -15.22
N THR A 307 0.40 1.46 -15.88
CA THR A 307 -0.72 2.11 -15.17
C THR A 307 -1.52 1.16 -14.27
N PRO A 308 -1.75 -0.14 -14.62
CA PRO A 308 -2.33 -1.10 -13.68
C PRO A 308 -1.51 -1.25 -12.39
N VAL A 309 -0.17 -1.31 -12.50
CA VAL A 309 0.74 -1.37 -11.34
C VAL A 309 0.63 -0.11 -10.50
N THR A 310 0.62 1.06 -11.16
CA THR A 310 0.47 2.35 -10.47
C THR A 310 -0.84 2.41 -9.69
N GLY A 311 -1.96 2.00 -10.28
CA GLY A 311 -3.27 1.99 -9.62
C GLY A 311 -3.32 1.09 -8.39
N PHE A 312 -2.83 -0.15 -8.52
CA PHE A 312 -2.73 -1.09 -7.40
C PHE A 312 -1.79 -0.56 -6.31
N MET A 313 -0.59 -0.12 -6.69
CA MET A 313 0.41 0.38 -5.75
C MET A 313 -0.10 1.63 -5.02
N ALA A 314 -0.69 2.59 -5.72
CA ALA A 314 -1.20 3.83 -5.12
C ALA A 314 -2.31 3.59 -4.07
N ALA A 315 -3.05 2.50 -4.20
CA ALA A 315 -4.08 2.07 -3.25
C ALA A 315 -3.50 1.18 -2.15
N ALA A 316 -3.10 -0.05 -2.49
CA ALA A 316 -2.80 -1.11 -1.53
C ALA A 316 -1.55 -0.83 -0.66
N THR A 317 -0.47 -0.25 -1.23
CA THR A 317 0.72 0.07 -0.41
C THR A 317 0.44 1.14 0.61
N LYS A 318 -0.44 2.10 0.28
CA LYS A 318 -0.82 3.16 1.21
C LYS A 318 -1.64 2.61 2.37
N VAL A 319 -2.55 1.68 2.10
CA VAL A 319 -3.32 0.96 3.13
C VAL A 319 -2.38 0.22 4.09
N ALA A 320 -1.46 -0.56 3.56
CA ALA A 320 -0.50 -1.32 4.35
C ALA A 320 0.42 -0.40 5.18
N ALA A 321 0.95 0.66 4.57
CA ALA A 321 1.89 1.58 5.21
C ALA A 321 1.23 2.41 6.33
N PHE A 322 0.01 2.91 6.13
CA PHE A 322 -0.73 3.60 7.19
C PHE A 322 -1.13 2.65 8.32
N GLY A 323 -1.46 1.40 8.01
CA GLY A 323 -1.73 0.38 9.04
C GLY A 323 -0.52 0.13 9.93
N ALA A 324 0.67 -0.04 9.34
CA ALA A 324 1.91 -0.18 10.10
C ALA A 324 2.26 1.09 10.88
N LEU A 325 2.07 2.28 10.30
CA LEU A 325 2.30 3.56 10.98
C LEU A 325 1.37 3.73 12.19
N LEU A 326 0.07 3.44 12.04
CA LEU A 326 -0.88 3.48 13.14
C LEU A 326 -0.46 2.52 14.26
N ARG A 327 -0.13 1.27 13.92
CA ARG A 327 0.28 0.29 14.92
C ARG A 327 1.56 0.72 15.65
N LEU A 328 2.57 1.22 14.93
CA LEU A 328 3.78 1.73 15.55
C LEU A 328 3.49 2.87 16.53
N LEU A 329 2.72 3.88 16.12
CA LEU A 329 2.48 5.08 16.92
C LEU A 329 1.51 4.83 18.10
N TYR A 330 0.53 3.93 17.95
CA TYR A 330 -0.51 3.70 18.95
C TYR A 330 -0.21 2.52 19.88
N VAL A 331 0.62 1.56 19.46
CA VAL A 331 0.95 0.38 20.26
C VAL A 331 2.37 0.46 20.81
N VAL A 332 3.37 0.84 19.98
CA VAL A 332 4.78 0.84 20.39
C VAL A 332 5.18 2.14 21.07
N LEU A 333 4.76 3.29 20.51
CA LEU A 333 5.21 4.64 20.92
C LEU A 333 4.09 5.52 21.51
N PRO A 334 3.10 5.00 22.25
CA PRO A 334 2.05 5.85 22.84
C PRO A 334 2.64 6.79 23.92
N GLY A 335 3.66 6.36 24.65
CA GLY A 335 4.36 7.17 25.64
C GLY A 335 5.06 8.40 25.05
N LEU A 336 5.52 8.30 23.79
CA LEU A 336 6.18 9.40 23.07
C LEU A 336 5.21 10.29 22.27
N ARG A 337 3.92 10.25 22.55
CA ARG A 337 2.94 11.04 21.77
C ARG A 337 3.22 12.55 21.76
N TRP A 338 3.82 13.07 22.82
CA TRP A 338 4.16 14.49 22.95
C TRP A 338 5.37 14.88 22.11
N ASP A 339 6.24 13.91 21.75
CA ASP A 339 7.42 14.11 20.93
C ASP A 339 7.08 13.94 19.45
N TRP A 340 6.45 12.82 19.04
CA TRP A 340 6.16 12.55 17.63
C TRP A 340 4.99 13.37 17.08
N ARG A 341 3.97 13.71 17.90
CA ARG A 341 2.78 14.41 17.45
C ARG A 341 3.06 15.78 16.82
N PRO A 342 3.90 16.67 17.42
CA PRO A 342 4.28 17.95 16.80
C PRO A 342 5.02 17.77 15.46
N VAL A 343 5.91 16.79 15.37
CA VAL A 343 6.64 16.48 14.13
C VAL A 343 5.66 16.05 13.05
N MET A 344 4.72 15.15 13.39
CA MET A 344 3.69 14.69 12.46
C MET A 344 2.75 15.82 12.02
N TRP A 345 2.50 16.84 12.86
CA TRP A 345 1.78 18.06 12.44
C TRP A 345 2.51 18.77 11.31
N GLY A 346 3.81 19.04 11.49
CA GLY A 346 4.64 19.65 10.45
C GLY A 346 4.61 18.84 9.15
N VAL A 347 4.83 17.52 9.25
CA VAL A 347 4.78 16.61 8.10
C VAL A 347 3.42 16.63 7.41
N ALA A 348 2.31 16.59 8.16
CA ALA A 348 0.96 16.62 7.59
C ALA A 348 0.69 17.95 6.84
N ILE A 349 1.04 19.09 7.43
CA ILE A 349 0.86 20.41 6.83
C ILE A 349 1.61 20.52 5.51
N ILE A 350 2.92 20.24 5.52
CA ILE A 350 3.73 20.35 4.30
C ILE A 350 3.36 19.30 3.25
N THR A 351 2.84 18.16 3.66
CA THR A 351 2.35 17.10 2.74
C THR A 351 1.05 17.53 2.07
N MET A 352 0.09 18.06 2.82
CA MET A 352 -1.17 18.56 2.28
C MET A 352 -0.95 19.72 1.31
N LEU A 353 -0.24 20.76 1.74
CA LEU A 353 -0.01 21.96 0.95
C LEU A 353 0.94 21.69 -0.22
N GLY A 354 2.09 21.02 0.03
CA GLY A 354 3.06 20.70 -1.01
C GLY A 354 2.47 19.83 -2.12
N GLY A 355 1.74 18.77 -1.75
CA GLY A 355 1.04 17.92 -2.73
C GLY A 355 0.01 18.70 -3.54
N ALA A 356 -0.83 19.53 -2.90
CA ALA A 356 -1.88 20.28 -3.58
C ALA A 356 -1.31 21.39 -4.50
N ILE A 357 -0.31 22.16 -4.04
CA ILE A 357 0.27 23.26 -4.81
C ILE A 357 1.03 22.73 -6.04
N VAL A 358 1.87 21.70 -5.85
CA VAL A 358 2.67 21.15 -6.95
C VAL A 358 1.79 20.42 -7.98
N ALA A 359 0.66 19.83 -7.57
CA ALA A 359 -0.31 19.22 -8.49
C ALA A 359 -0.86 20.22 -9.52
N ILE A 360 -1.00 21.50 -9.16
CA ILE A 360 -1.50 22.55 -10.08
C ILE A 360 -0.62 22.69 -11.31
N THR A 361 0.70 22.56 -11.15
CA THR A 361 1.68 22.77 -12.23
C THR A 361 1.86 21.55 -13.14
N GLN A 362 1.27 20.40 -12.79
CA GLN A 362 1.47 19.20 -13.57
C GLN A 362 0.72 19.22 -14.90
N THR A 363 1.38 18.71 -15.94
CA THR A 363 0.87 18.57 -17.30
C THR A 363 0.65 17.10 -17.69
N ASP A 364 1.09 16.16 -16.87
CA ASP A 364 0.90 14.72 -17.03
C ASP A 364 -0.14 14.23 -16.02
N ILE A 365 -1.15 13.47 -16.48
CA ILE A 365 -2.27 13.03 -15.64
C ILE A 365 -1.81 12.06 -14.52
N LYS A 366 -0.81 11.21 -14.79
CA LYS A 366 -0.30 10.28 -13.79
C LYS A 366 0.50 11.01 -12.71
N ARG A 367 1.28 12.03 -13.09
CA ARG A 367 1.97 12.90 -12.12
C ARG A 367 0.99 13.75 -11.31
N LEU A 368 -0.05 14.26 -11.93
CA LEU A 368 -1.12 14.98 -11.24
C LEU A 368 -1.77 14.09 -10.19
N LEU A 369 -2.14 12.85 -10.55
CA LEU A 369 -2.69 11.88 -9.60
C LEU A 369 -1.67 11.45 -8.53
N ALA A 370 -0.38 11.46 -8.82
CA ALA A 370 0.68 11.19 -7.84
C ALA A 370 0.75 12.30 -6.78
N TYR A 371 0.77 13.57 -7.18
CA TYR A 371 0.74 14.69 -6.23
C TYR A 371 -0.60 14.79 -5.49
N SER A 372 -1.71 14.44 -6.15
CA SER A 372 -2.99 14.20 -5.50
C SER A 372 -2.85 13.15 -4.38
N SER A 373 -2.23 12.01 -4.66
CA SER A 373 -1.99 10.94 -3.69
C SER A 373 -1.12 11.40 -2.51
N ILE A 374 -0.16 12.28 -2.74
CA ILE A 374 0.66 12.91 -1.68
C ILE A 374 -0.24 13.81 -0.81
N ALA A 375 -1.05 14.69 -1.39
CA ALA A 375 -1.97 15.53 -0.62
C ALA A 375 -2.95 14.70 0.23
N HIS A 376 -3.50 13.61 -0.33
CA HIS A 376 -4.38 12.68 0.40
C HIS A 376 -3.65 11.99 1.57
N ALA A 377 -2.36 11.67 1.43
CA ALA A 377 -1.58 11.16 2.56
C ALA A 377 -1.56 12.17 3.72
N GLY A 378 -1.40 13.45 3.43
CA GLY A 378 -1.48 14.52 4.44
C GLY A 378 -2.85 14.60 5.13
N PHE A 379 -3.95 14.46 4.38
CA PHE A 379 -5.30 14.41 4.98
C PHE A 379 -5.48 13.20 5.91
N ILE A 380 -4.98 12.03 5.51
CA ILE A 380 -5.06 10.81 6.35
C ILE A 380 -4.20 10.97 7.61
N LEU A 381 -3.02 11.62 7.52
CA LEU A 381 -2.17 11.92 8.69
C LEU A 381 -2.91 12.77 9.73
N ALA A 382 -3.85 13.64 9.35
CA ALA A 382 -4.66 14.37 10.31
C ALA A 382 -5.47 13.43 11.23
N GLY A 383 -6.01 12.33 10.69
CA GLY A 383 -6.66 11.28 11.49
C GLY A 383 -5.69 10.52 12.41
N VAL A 384 -4.46 10.26 11.95
CA VAL A 384 -3.41 9.65 12.79
C VAL A 384 -3.05 10.55 13.97
N ILE A 385 -2.96 11.86 13.75
CA ILE A 385 -2.60 12.87 14.77
C ILE A 385 -3.69 13.04 15.82
N ALA A 386 -4.92 12.65 15.55
CA ALA A 386 -6.04 12.74 16.50
C ALA A 386 -5.77 11.97 17.80
N THR A 387 -4.96 10.90 17.77
CA THR A 387 -4.59 10.05 18.93
C THR A 387 -5.79 9.48 19.70
N THR A 388 -6.90 9.26 18.99
CA THR A 388 -8.16 8.74 19.52
C THR A 388 -8.63 7.51 18.75
N ARG A 389 -9.57 6.73 19.32
CA ARG A 389 -10.21 5.62 18.60
C ARG A 389 -10.91 6.11 17.34
N ASP A 390 -11.59 7.25 17.39
CA ASP A 390 -12.24 7.87 16.23
C ASP A 390 -11.22 8.26 15.15
N GLY A 391 -10.01 8.66 15.57
CA GLY A 391 -8.89 8.88 14.66
C GLY A 391 -8.50 7.63 13.88
N VAL A 392 -8.30 6.51 14.57
CA VAL A 392 -8.02 5.21 13.94
C VAL A 392 -9.14 4.82 12.98
N SER A 393 -10.39 4.83 13.45
CA SER A 393 -11.56 4.44 12.65
C SER A 393 -11.73 5.29 11.40
N SER A 394 -11.52 6.61 11.51
CA SER A 394 -11.60 7.52 10.37
C SER A 394 -10.52 7.27 9.34
N VAL A 395 -9.29 6.92 9.78
CA VAL A 395 -8.19 6.53 8.89
C VAL A 395 -8.52 5.22 8.17
N LEU A 396 -9.02 4.20 8.88
CA LEU A 396 -9.44 2.93 8.28
C LEU A 396 -10.50 3.15 7.19
N PHE A 397 -11.53 3.90 7.49
CA PHE A 397 -12.59 4.25 6.52
C PHE A 397 -12.03 4.98 5.29
N TYR A 398 -11.19 6.01 5.54
CA TYR A 398 -10.60 6.80 4.46
C TYR A 398 -9.73 5.96 3.53
N LEU A 399 -8.90 5.08 4.07
CA LEU A 399 -8.04 4.17 3.30
C LEU A 399 -8.86 3.24 2.41
N GLY A 400 -9.95 2.68 2.94
CA GLY A 400 -10.89 1.85 2.16
C GLY A 400 -11.52 2.64 1.02
N ALA A 401 -12.09 3.81 1.31
CA ALA A 401 -12.71 4.69 0.33
C ALA A 401 -11.72 5.13 -0.77
N TYR A 402 -10.53 5.60 -0.36
CA TYR A 402 -9.47 6.06 -1.25
C TYR A 402 -8.97 4.97 -2.20
N SER A 403 -8.89 3.73 -1.73
CA SER A 403 -8.38 2.61 -2.54
C SER A 403 -9.23 2.35 -3.78
N PHE A 404 -10.55 2.30 -3.64
CA PHE A 404 -11.45 2.09 -4.77
C PHE A 404 -11.43 3.25 -5.76
N VAL A 405 -11.48 4.50 -5.27
CA VAL A 405 -11.43 5.70 -6.12
C VAL A 405 -10.13 5.72 -6.92
N THR A 406 -9.01 5.39 -6.28
CA THR A 406 -7.68 5.42 -6.90
C THR A 406 -7.54 4.35 -7.99
N ILE A 407 -7.87 3.09 -7.69
CA ILE A 407 -7.79 2.01 -8.70
C ILE A 407 -8.72 2.32 -9.86
N GLY A 408 -9.94 2.80 -9.59
CA GLY A 408 -10.89 3.19 -10.64
C GLY A 408 -10.36 4.30 -11.53
N ALA A 409 -9.77 5.35 -10.96
CA ALA A 409 -9.19 6.45 -11.72
C ALA A 409 -8.04 5.98 -12.62
N PHE A 410 -7.11 5.17 -12.10
CA PHE A 410 -6.01 4.61 -12.91
C PHE A 410 -6.50 3.58 -13.94
N ALA A 411 -7.56 2.82 -13.66
CA ALA A 411 -8.19 1.95 -14.65
C ALA A 411 -8.72 2.75 -15.85
N VAL A 412 -9.34 3.91 -15.62
CA VAL A 412 -9.75 4.81 -16.72
C VAL A 412 -8.54 5.37 -17.48
N VAL A 413 -7.48 5.79 -16.77
CA VAL A 413 -6.24 6.27 -17.41
C VAL A 413 -5.64 5.22 -18.34
N THR A 414 -5.70 3.94 -17.97
CA THR A 414 -5.21 2.83 -18.83
C THR A 414 -5.94 2.74 -20.16
N LEU A 415 -7.21 3.14 -20.22
CA LEU A 415 -8.05 3.04 -21.43
C LEU A 415 -7.86 4.21 -22.41
N VAL A 416 -7.40 5.38 -21.96
CA VAL A 416 -7.21 6.56 -22.81
C VAL A 416 -5.83 6.46 -23.46
N ARG A 417 -5.81 6.22 -24.80
CA ARG A 417 -4.59 5.84 -25.51
C ARG A 417 -4.33 6.71 -26.75
N ASP A 418 -3.06 6.85 -27.08
CA ASP A 418 -2.59 7.44 -28.35
C ASP A 418 -1.61 6.47 -29.04
N ALA A 419 -1.05 6.87 -30.18
CA ALA A 419 -0.08 6.06 -30.94
C ALA A 419 1.17 5.67 -30.11
N GLY A 420 1.52 6.45 -29.10
CA GLY A 420 2.63 6.19 -28.17
C GLY A 420 2.28 5.25 -27.00
N GLY A 421 1.02 4.85 -26.87
CA GLY A 421 0.52 4.06 -25.76
C GLY A 421 -0.52 4.81 -24.93
N GLU A 422 -0.33 4.93 -23.61
CA GLU A 422 -1.22 5.70 -22.73
C GLU A 422 -1.06 7.21 -22.99
N ALA A 423 -2.19 7.90 -23.18
CA ALA A 423 -2.22 9.35 -23.41
C ALA A 423 -2.10 10.09 -22.09
N THR A 424 -0.89 10.23 -21.56
CA THR A 424 -0.67 10.76 -20.22
C THR A 424 -0.65 12.29 -20.16
N HIS A 425 -0.37 12.99 -21.28
CA HIS A 425 -0.33 14.46 -21.29
C HIS A 425 -1.75 15.04 -21.24
N LEU A 426 -2.01 15.99 -20.32
CA LEU A 426 -3.33 16.57 -20.09
C LEU A 426 -3.96 17.16 -21.35
N SER A 427 -3.18 17.79 -22.24
CA SER A 427 -3.72 18.36 -23.48
C SER A 427 -4.40 17.33 -24.39
N LYS A 428 -4.05 16.05 -24.27
CA LYS A 428 -4.70 14.95 -25.00
C LYS A 428 -6.11 14.65 -24.49
N TRP A 429 -6.42 15.01 -23.24
CA TRP A 429 -7.74 14.81 -22.63
C TRP A 429 -8.78 15.87 -23.04
N ALA A 430 -8.36 16.92 -23.80
CA ALA A 430 -9.25 17.97 -24.27
C ALA A 430 -10.39 17.39 -25.13
N GLY A 431 -11.63 17.73 -24.79
CA GLY A 431 -12.81 17.30 -25.53
C GLY A 431 -13.14 15.80 -25.43
N LEU A 432 -12.54 15.07 -24.48
CA LEU A 432 -12.84 13.64 -24.28
C LEU A 432 -14.33 13.39 -24.03
N GLY A 433 -15.03 14.33 -23.38
CA GLY A 433 -16.46 14.24 -23.12
C GLY A 433 -17.33 14.18 -24.39
N ARG A 434 -16.87 14.77 -25.50
CA ARG A 434 -17.56 14.68 -26.82
C ARG A 434 -17.26 13.36 -27.54
N ARG A 435 -16.06 12.77 -27.35
CA ARG A 435 -15.64 11.53 -28.00
C ARG A 435 -16.11 10.28 -27.27
N SER A 436 -15.99 10.29 -25.94
CA SER A 436 -16.31 9.16 -25.07
C SER A 436 -16.99 9.67 -23.80
N PRO A 437 -18.27 10.09 -23.88
CA PRO A 437 -18.95 10.78 -22.78
C PRO A 437 -19.02 9.94 -21.51
N LEU A 438 -19.23 8.62 -21.63
CA LEU A 438 -19.30 7.72 -20.48
C LEU A 438 -17.96 7.64 -19.73
N VAL A 439 -16.85 7.49 -20.46
CA VAL A 439 -15.51 7.38 -19.85
C VAL A 439 -15.11 8.70 -19.19
N ALA A 440 -15.42 9.82 -19.85
CA ALA A 440 -15.19 11.16 -19.29
C ALA A 440 -16.04 11.39 -18.04
N ALA A 441 -17.33 10.98 -18.02
CA ALA A 441 -18.21 11.10 -16.87
C ALA A 441 -17.73 10.25 -15.68
N VAL A 442 -17.35 9.00 -15.93
CA VAL A 442 -16.80 8.11 -14.91
C VAL A 442 -15.52 8.70 -14.30
N PHE A 443 -14.61 9.20 -15.13
CA PHE A 443 -13.39 9.83 -14.63
C PHE A 443 -13.69 11.11 -13.84
N ALA A 444 -14.67 11.90 -14.26
CA ALA A 444 -15.13 13.08 -13.52
C ALA A 444 -15.67 12.70 -12.13
N VAL A 445 -16.41 11.60 -11.99
CA VAL A 445 -16.87 11.10 -10.67
C VAL A 445 -15.68 10.83 -9.74
N PHE A 446 -14.63 10.18 -10.22
CA PHE A 446 -13.43 9.96 -9.41
C PHE A 446 -12.71 11.26 -9.05
N LEU A 447 -12.58 12.19 -9.99
CA LEU A 447 -11.98 13.50 -9.72
C LEU A 447 -12.79 14.33 -8.71
N LEU A 448 -14.12 14.31 -8.79
CA LEU A 448 -15.01 14.95 -7.81
C LEU A 448 -14.88 14.29 -6.42
N SER A 449 -14.69 12.97 -6.40
CA SER A 449 -14.43 12.25 -5.16
C SER A 449 -13.08 12.66 -4.55
N PHE A 450 -12.01 12.74 -5.32
CA PHE A 450 -10.73 13.25 -4.83
C PHE A 450 -10.84 14.71 -4.35
N ALA A 451 -11.59 15.54 -5.04
CA ALA A 451 -11.88 16.92 -4.60
C ALA A 451 -12.61 16.96 -3.24
N GLY A 452 -13.38 15.93 -2.93
CA GLY A 452 -14.19 15.86 -1.71
C GLY A 452 -15.53 16.54 -1.88
N ILE A 453 -16.19 16.39 -3.02
CA ILE A 453 -17.54 16.89 -3.26
C ILE A 453 -18.55 15.99 -2.53
N PRO A 454 -19.57 16.57 -1.86
CA PRO A 454 -20.63 15.80 -1.18
C PRO A 454 -21.22 14.68 -2.05
N LEU A 455 -21.73 13.63 -1.40
CA LEU A 455 -22.25 12.40 -2.00
C LEU A 455 -21.18 11.49 -2.62
N THR A 456 -19.89 11.77 -2.39
CA THR A 456 -18.79 10.90 -2.81
C THR A 456 -18.01 10.36 -1.61
N ALA A 457 -17.37 9.21 -1.79
CA ALA A 457 -16.56 8.56 -0.77
C ALA A 457 -15.41 9.46 -0.24
N GLY A 458 -14.83 10.30 -1.13
CA GLY A 458 -13.77 11.23 -0.75
C GLY A 458 -14.22 12.32 0.21
N PHE A 459 -15.46 12.82 0.08
CA PHE A 459 -16.04 13.75 1.04
C PHE A 459 -16.21 13.08 2.41
N ALA A 460 -16.87 11.91 2.45
CA ALA A 460 -17.12 11.19 3.68
C ALA A 460 -15.81 10.87 4.43
N GLY A 461 -14.77 10.45 3.70
CA GLY A 461 -13.44 10.19 4.27
C GLY A 461 -12.76 11.44 4.83
N LYS A 462 -12.71 12.54 4.07
CA LYS A 462 -12.14 13.81 4.54
C LYS A 462 -12.88 14.33 5.76
N PHE A 463 -14.22 14.31 5.73
CA PHE A 463 -15.05 14.76 6.84
C PHE A 463 -14.76 13.94 8.11
N ALA A 464 -14.66 12.61 7.99
CA ALA A 464 -14.38 11.73 9.12
C ALA A 464 -13.02 12.03 9.77
N VAL A 465 -11.93 12.13 8.98
CA VAL A 465 -10.60 12.42 9.55
C VAL A 465 -10.48 13.82 10.11
N PHE A 466 -11.11 14.82 9.50
CA PHE A 466 -11.10 16.19 10.00
C PHE A 466 -11.93 16.34 11.28
N LYS A 467 -13.09 15.67 11.36
CA LYS A 467 -13.89 15.61 12.59
C LYS A 467 -13.07 14.98 13.72
N ALA A 468 -12.44 13.83 13.48
CA ALA A 468 -11.61 13.16 14.47
C ALA A 468 -10.40 14.02 14.90
N ALA A 469 -9.74 14.69 13.95
CA ALA A 469 -8.63 15.59 14.25
C ALA A 469 -9.07 16.79 15.08
N ALA A 470 -10.20 17.41 14.77
CA ALA A 470 -10.77 18.53 15.55
C ALA A 470 -11.10 18.11 16.98
N SER A 471 -11.77 16.96 17.16
CA SER A 471 -12.10 16.40 18.48
C SER A 471 -10.84 16.01 19.27
N GLY A 472 -9.77 15.60 18.59
CA GLY A 472 -8.45 15.29 19.18
C GLY A 472 -7.59 16.53 19.46
N GLY A 473 -8.14 17.75 19.41
CA GLY A 473 -7.42 19.00 19.70
C GLY A 473 -6.55 19.52 18.55
N ALA A 474 -6.76 19.03 17.31
CA ALA A 474 -6.00 19.44 16.14
C ALA A 474 -6.81 20.35 15.19
N ALA A 475 -7.71 21.20 15.71
CA ALA A 475 -8.54 22.12 14.93
C ALA A 475 -7.75 23.03 13.96
N PRO A 476 -6.60 23.64 14.33
CA PRO A 476 -5.79 24.43 13.38
C PRO A 476 -5.29 23.61 12.18
N LEU A 477 -4.95 22.33 12.39
CA LEU A 477 -4.56 21.42 11.31
C LEU A 477 -5.73 21.16 10.33
N VAL A 478 -6.95 21.09 10.85
CA VAL A 478 -8.17 20.95 10.02
C VAL A 478 -8.37 22.17 9.13
N VAL A 479 -8.11 23.39 9.63
CA VAL A 479 -8.18 24.61 8.80
C VAL A 479 -7.22 24.52 7.62
N VAL A 480 -5.96 24.13 7.86
CA VAL A 480 -4.97 23.91 6.79
C VAL A 480 -5.45 22.83 5.82
N GLY A 481 -6.03 21.74 6.34
CA GLY A 481 -6.58 20.64 5.54
C GLY A 481 -7.71 21.10 4.61
N VAL A 482 -8.64 21.91 5.10
CA VAL A 482 -9.75 22.48 4.30
C VAL A 482 -9.21 23.40 3.22
N LEU A 483 -8.26 24.30 3.55
CA LEU A 483 -7.63 25.19 2.57
C LEU A 483 -6.88 24.40 1.50
N SER A 484 -6.11 23.39 1.89
CA SER A 484 -5.41 22.51 0.95
C SER A 484 -6.39 21.72 0.07
N SER A 485 -7.51 21.26 0.62
CA SER A 485 -8.57 20.60 -0.15
C SER A 485 -9.22 21.54 -1.17
N ALA A 486 -9.42 22.81 -0.84
CA ALA A 486 -9.92 23.83 -1.78
C ALA A 486 -8.90 24.08 -2.92
N ILE A 487 -7.61 24.16 -2.60
CA ILE A 487 -6.54 24.24 -3.61
C ILE A 487 -6.56 22.99 -4.51
N ALA A 488 -6.72 21.81 -3.92
CA ALA A 488 -6.78 20.56 -4.66
C ALA A 488 -8.01 20.50 -5.60
N ALA A 489 -9.16 21.01 -5.18
CA ALA A 489 -10.36 21.05 -6.01
C ALA A 489 -10.11 21.79 -7.35
N PHE A 490 -9.26 22.82 -7.35
CA PHE A 490 -8.95 23.60 -8.53
C PHE A 490 -8.36 22.72 -9.66
N PHE A 491 -7.36 21.91 -9.39
CA PHE A 491 -6.75 21.11 -10.46
C PHE A 491 -7.63 19.94 -10.90
N TYR A 492 -8.49 19.38 -10.05
CA TYR A 492 -9.46 18.37 -10.45
C TYR A 492 -10.54 18.97 -11.38
N ILE A 493 -11.08 20.13 -11.00
CA ILE A 493 -12.07 20.85 -11.82
C ILE A 493 -11.44 21.26 -13.14
N ARG A 494 -10.17 21.71 -13.16
CA ARG A 494 -9.44 22.03 -14.38
C ARG A 494 -9.42 20.86 -15.36
N VAL A 495 -9.18 19.63 -14.90
CA VAL A 495 -9.22 18.43 -15.75
C VAL A 495 -10.62 18.17 -16.28
N ILE A 496 -11.65 18.30 -15.42
CA ILE A 496 -13.06 18.14 -15.83
C ILE A 496 -13.44 19.17 -16.90
N VAL A 497 -13.09 20.44 -16.68
CA VAL A 497 -13.33 21.52 -17.67
C VAL A 497 -12.63 21.21 -18.99
N LEU A 498 -11.37 20.75 -18.95
CA LEU A 498 -10.64 20.35 -20.13
C LEU A 498 -11.33 19.22 -20.91
N MET A 499 -11.88 18.21 -20.20
CA MET A 499 -12.55 17.08 -20.84
C MET A 499 -13.89 17.47 -21.48
N PHE A 500 -14.68 18.32 -20.87
CA PHE A 500 -16.06 18.59 -21.30
C PHE A 500 -16.24 19.88 -22.10
N PHE A 501 -15.45 20.90 -21.82
CA PHE A 501 -15.65 22.25 -22.37
C PHE A 501 -14.61 22.68 -23.42
N SER A 502 -13.54 21.88 -23.61
CA SER A 502 -12.58 22.13 -24.68
C SER A 502 -12.98 21.40 -25.96
N GLU A 503 -12.53 21.92 -27.11
CA GLU A 503 -12.72 21.26 -28.40
C GLU A 503 -11.82 20.02 -28.53
N PRO A 504 -12.34 18.92 -29.11
CA PRO A 504 -11.55 17.73 -29.41
C PRO A 504 -10.45 18.05 -30.41
N ARG A 505 -9.22 17.64 -30.14
CA ARG A 505 -8.13 17.77 -31.11
C ARG A 505 -8.26 16.74 -32.23
N PRO A 506 -7.89 17.06 -33.49
CA PRO A 506 -7.94 16.08 -34.57
C PRO A 506 -7.12 14.83 -34.31
N ASP A 507 -5.94 14.99 -33.69
CA ASP A 507 -4.99 13.94 -33.27
C ASP A 507 -5.24 13.45 -31.83
N GLY A 508 -6.45 13.67 -31.29
CA GLY A 508 -6.78 13.31 -29.90
C GLY A 508 -6.80 11.79 -29.69
N PRO A 509 -6.71 11.35 -28.42
CA PRO A 509 -6.61 9.96 -28.06
C PRO A 509 -7.87 9.18 -28.44
N THR A 510 -7.69 7.87 -28.63
CA THR A 510 -8.76 6.89 -28.69
C THR A 510 -9.01 6.30 -27.31
N VAL A 511 -10.21 5.83 -27.07
CA VAL A 511 -10.54 5.08 -25.83
C VAL A 511 -10.64 3.61 -26.19
N ALA A 512 -9.76 2.80 -25.61
CA ALA A 512 -9.82 1.35 -25.78
C ALA A 512 -11.11 0.79 -25.18
N VAL A 513 -11.72 -0.18 -25.86
CA VAL A 513 -12.89 -0.91 -25.33
C VAL A 513 -12.39 -1.87 -24.25
N PRO A 514 -12.75 -1.66 -22.98
CA PRO A 514 -12.23 -2.47 -21.89
C PRO A 514 -12.69 -3.94 -21.99
N SER A 515 -11.87 -4.86 -21.47
CA SER A 515 -12.31 -6.21 -21.20
C SER A 515 -13.40 -6.23 -20.12
N PRO A 516 -14.20 -7.32 -20.02
CA PRO A 516 -15.20 -7.45 -18.96
C PRO A 516 -14.62 -7.28 -17.55
N LEU A 517 -13.37 -7.72 -17.34
CA LEU A 517 -12.68 -7.60 -16.04
C LEU A 517 -12.36 -6.14 -15.70
N THR A 518 -11.80 -5.37 -16.64
CA THR A 518 -11.53 -3.94 -16.44
C THR A 518 -12.82 -3.14 -16.31
N MET A 519 -13.87 -3.53 -17.05
CA MET A 519 -15.19 -2.92 -16.90
C MET A 519 -15.76 -3.19 -15.50
N ALA A 520 -15.61 -4.40 -14.96
CA ALA A 520 -16.00 -4.75 -13.60
C ALA A 520 -15.22 -3.92 -12.57
N THR A 521 -13.89 -3.75 -12.75
CA THR A 521 -13.08 -2.86 -11.91
C THR A 521 -13.65 -1.45 -11.84
N ILE A 522 -13.91 -0.84 -13.00
CA ILE A 522 -14.43 0.52 -13.08
C ILE A 522 -15.82 0.59 -12.45
N GLY A 523 -16.69 -0.38 -12.74
CA GLY A 523 -18.04 -0.45 -12.18
C GLY A 523 -18.05 -0.58 -10.65
N VAL A 524 -17.23 -1.48 -10.11
CA VAL A 524 -17.07 -1.64 -8.65
C VAL A 524 -16.52 -0.37 -8.02
N ALA A 525 -15.51 0.27 -8.63
CA ALA A 525 -14.92 1.51 -8.13
C ALA A 525 -15.94 2.67 -8.11
N VAL A 526 -16.75 2.82 -9.16
CA VAL A 526 -17.84 3.82 -9.22
C VAL A 526 -18.89 3.52 -8.14
N ALA A 527 -19.35 2.27 -8.07
CA ALA A 527 -20.34 1.84 -7.08
C ALA A 527 -19.84 2.10 -5.65
N ALA A 528 -18.60 1.70 -5.32
CA ALA A 528 -17.98 1.97 -4.04
C ALA A 528 -17.87 3.49 -3.76
N THR A 529 -17.48 4.29 -4.76
CA THR A 529 -17.38 5.75 -4.62
C THR A 529 -18.71 6.38 -4.25
N LEU A 530 -19.80 5.95 -4.85
CA LEU A 530 -21.14 6.50 -4.61
C LEU A 530 -21.75 5.91 -3.33
N VAL A 531 -21.68 4.61 -3.11
CA VAL A 531 -22.26 3.96 -1.92
C VAL A 531 -21.59 4.47 -0.64
N LEU A 532 -20.25 4.53 -0.61
CA LEU A 532 -19.51 5.06 0.55
C LEU A 532 -19.71 6.58 0.72
N GLY A 533 -20.14 7.28 -0.32
CA GLY A 533 -20.46 8.71 -0.25
C GLY A 533 -21.87 9.00 0.22
N VAL A 534 -22.85 8.21 -0.24
CA VAL A 534 -24.27 8.42 0.06
C VAL A 534 -24.69 7.76 1.38
N ALA A 535 -24.16 6.55 1.64
CA ALA A 535 -24.47 5.78 2.85
C ALA A 535 -23.20 5.36 3.60
N PRO A 536 -22.37 6.32 4.08
CA PRO A 536 -21.09 6.01 4.72
C PRO A 536 -21.25 5.31 6.08
N GLN A 537 -22.41 5.42 6.73
CA GLN A 537 -22.60 5.04 8.13
C GLN A 537 -22.28 3.57 8.39
N TYR A 538 -22.74 2.65 7.54
CA TYR A 538 -22.46 1.21 7.70
C TYR A 538 -20.97 0.89 7.73
N PHE A 539 -20.19 1.55 6.85
CA PHE A 539 -18.75 1.34 6.74
C PHE A 539 -17.98 2.09 7.83
N LEU A 540 -18.48 3.24 8.27
CA LEU A 540 -17.95 3.94 9.44
C LEU A 540 -18.17 3.12 10.71
N ASP A 541 -19.33 2.51 10.89
CA ASP A 541 -19.60 1.63 12.03
C ASP A 541 -18.71 0.40 12.02
N LEU A 542 -18.47 -0.21 10.85
CA LEU A 542 -17.51 -1.30 10.69
C LEU A 542 -16.08 -0.86 11.05
N ALA A 543 -15.64 0.31 10.57
CA ALA A 543 -14.34 0.88 10.91
C ALA A 543 -14.24 1.22 12.41
N ASN A 544 -15.33 1.68 13.03
CA ASN A 544 -15.38 1.95 14.47
C ASN A 544 -15.26 0.68 15.31
N GLN A 545 -15.92 -0.39 14.91
CA GLN A 545 -15.77 -1.71 15.55
C GLN A 545 -14.34 -2.22 15.42
N ALA A 546 -13.73 -2.05 14.25
CA ALA A 546 -12.36 -2.45 13.95
C ALA A 546 -11.29 -1.52 14.56
N GLY A 547 -11.62 -0.36 15.13
CA GLY A 547 -10.67 0.68 15.54
C GLY A 547 -9.93 0.43 16.86
N VAL A 548 -9.78 -0.82 17.32
CA VAL A 548 -9.10 -1.17 18.59
C VAL A 548 -7.95 -2.11 18.33
N PHE A 549 -6.73 -1.68 18.71
CA PHE A 549 -5.52 -2.51 18.65
C PHE A 549 -5.42 -3.45 19.85
N VAL A 550 -4.99 -4.70 19.61
CA VAL A 550 -4.48 -5.58 20.66
C VAL A 550 -3.08 -5.09 21.07
N ARG A 551 -2.79 -5.15 22.39
CA ARG A 551 -1.52 -4.73 23.00
C ARG A 551 -0.83 -5.87 23.71
#